data_14254e81afef171cbf03edff6ff21bea
#
_entry.id   14254e81afef171cbf03edff6ff21bea
#
_cell.length_a   1.000
_cell.length_b   1.000
_cell.length_c   1.000
_cell.angle_alpha   90.00
_cell.angle_beta   90.00
_cell.angle_gamma   90.00
#
_symmetry.space_group_name_H-M   'P 1'
#
loop_
_entity.id
_entity.type
_entity.pdbx_description
1 polymer ?
#
loop_
_entity_poly.entity_id
_entity_poly.type
_entity_poly.pdbx_seq_one_letter_code
_entity_poly.pdbx_strand_id
1 'polypeptide(L)'
;MPNRNTNMLLAYKRLPNWTANSIPETLLNPHNTKVGTWEQLTVLSGKLDVYFFDKDGHVLEKLTFDKDSQMPFIQPQVCYKIESASNDLECHLTLYCQKGDYFNKKYGMTKTHSEVLFSAPYLKENSKILDLGSGQGRNSLYLTMLGHDVTSVDTNEQS
;
A
#
# COMPACT_ATOMS: atom_id res chain seq x y z
N MET A 1 15.82 17.89 9.92
CA MET A 1 15.01 17.43 8.78
C MET A 1 14.40 16.08 9.10
N PRO A 2 13.15 15.84 8.74
CA PRO A 2 12.56 14.52 8.95
C PRO A 2 13.27 13.47 8.11
N ASN A 3 13.41 12.26 8.67
CA ASN A 3 14.04 11.13 8.01
C ASN A 3 13.21 10.71 6.79
N ARG A 4 13.80 10.71 5.59
CA ARG A 4 13.13 10.34 4.33
C ARG A 4 12.61 8.88 4.33
N ASN A 5 13.19 8.03 5.18
CA ASN A 5 12.81 6.61 5.27
C ASN A 5 11.36 6.39 5.75
N THR A 6 10.75 7.37 6.42
CA THR A 6 9.36 7.26 6.90
C THR A 6 8.32 7.40 5.80
N ASN A 7 8.68 7.97 4.65
CA ASN A 7 7.77 8.27 3.54
C ASN A 7 7.79 7.24 2.41
N MET A 8 8.63 6.18 2.52
CA MET A 8 8.69 5.13 1.50
C MET A 8 7.47 4.22 1.58
N LEU A 9 6.91 3.89 0.41
CA LEU A 9 5.83 2.91 0.31
C LEU A 9 6.38 1.49 0.39
N LEU A 10 5.64 0.59 1.05
CA LEU A 10 5.91 -0.83 1.13
C LEU A 10 4.79 -1.64 0.49
N ALA A 11 5.16 -2.62 -0.32
CA ALA A 11 4.22 -3.62 -0.80
C ALA A 11 3.77 -4.50 0.36
N TYR A 12 2.47 -4.59 0.59
CA TYR A 12 1.93 -5.44 1.65
C TYR A 12 1.08 -6.59 1.13
N LYS A 13 0.63 -6.53 -0.12
CA LYS A 13 -0.15 -7.60 -0.73
C LYS A 13 0.05 -7.59 -2.25
N ARG A 14 0.33 -8.75 -2.81
CA ARG A 14 0.29 -9.00 -4.25
C ARG A 14 -0.84 -9.98 -4.54
N LEU A 15 -1.76 -9.61 -5.41
CA LEU A 15 -2.81 -10.50 -5.87
C LEU A 15 -2.26 -11.46 -6.94
N PRO A 16 -2.84 -12.66 -7.07
CA PRO A 16 -2.48 -13.59 -8.13
C PRO A 16 -2.63 -12.97 -9.51
N ASN A 17 -1.86 -13.44 -10.49
CA ASN A 17 -2.03 -13.01 -11.88
C ASN A 17 -3.44 -13.36 -12.38
N TRP A 18 -3.99 -12.50 -13.21
CA TRP A 18 -5.22 -12.75 -13.93
C TRP A 18 -5.06 -12.53 -15.44
N THR A 19 -6.00 -13.09 -16.20
CA THR A 19 -6.12 -12.93 -17.65
C THR A 19 -7.37 -12.12 -18.00
N ALA A 20 -7.60 -11.86 -19.28
CA ALA A 20 -8.79 -11.13 -19.74
C ALA A 20 -10.12 -11.76 -19.24
N ASN A 21 -10.15 -13.09 -19.02
CA ASN A 21 -11.33 -13.81 -18.59
C ASN A 21 -11.48 -13.93 -17.07
N SER A 22 -10.47 -13.52 -16.30
CA SER A 22 -10.44 -13.68 -14.84
C SER A 22 -10.20 -12.35 -14.10
N ILE A 23 -10.41 -11.22 -14.77
CA ILE A 23 -10.32 -9.90 -14.12
C ILE A 23 -11.35 -9.84 -12.98
N PRO A 24 -10.94 -9.45 -11.76
CA PRO A 24 -11.88 -9.28 -10.67
C PRO A 24 -13.01 -8.32 -11.02
N GLU A 25 -14.25 -8.70 -10.73
CA GLU A 25 -15.44 -7.90 -11.06
C GLU A 25 -15.37 -6.47 -10.49
N THR A 26 -14.79 -6.31 -9.32
CA THR A 26 -14.58 -4.99 -8.71
C THR A 26 -13.80 -4.04 -9.61
N LEU A 27 -12.81 -4.56 -10.35
CA LEU A 27 -11.97 -3.77 -11.25
C LEU A 27 -12.67 -3.45 -12.58
N LEU A 28 -13.70 -4.21 -12.95
CA LEU A 28 -14.51 -3.95 -14.16
C LEU A 28 -15.57 -2.87 -13.95
N ASN A 29 -15.79 -2.47 -12.71
CA ASN A 29 -16.72 -1.41 -12.33
C ASN A 29 -15.96 -0.23 -11.73
N PRO A 30 -16.49 1.02 -11.83
CA PRO A 30 -15.88 2.16 -11.16
C PRO A 30 -15.75 1.87 -9.66
N HIS A 31 -14.54 1.99 -9.13
CA HIS A 31 -14.24 1.78 -7.72
C HIS A 31 -13.12 2.72 -7.29
N ASN A 32 -13.12 3.05 -6.01
CA ASN A 32 -12.06 3.87 -5.41
C ASN A 32 -10.99 2.98 -4.80
N THR A 33 -9.73 3.37 -4.98
CA THR A 33 -8.64 2.84 -4.16
C THR A 33 -8.90 3.16 -2.69
N LYS A 34 -8.52 2.24 -1.81
CA LYS A 34 -8.75 2.41 -0.36
C LYS A 34 -7.90 3.54 0.20
N VAL A 35 -8.41 4.17 1.26
CA VAL A 35 -7.64 5.14 2.05
C VAL A 35 -6.32 4.52 2.51
N GLY A 36 -5.23 5.25 2.34
CA GLY A 36 -3.89 4.82 2.74
C GLY A 36 -3.33 3.64 1.93
N THR A 37 -3.96 3.29 0.81
CA THR A 37 -3.49 2.24 -0.10
C THR A 37 -3.19 2.82 -1.48
N TRP A 38 -1.99 2.59 -1.97
CA TRP A 38 -1.58 2.80 -3.35
C TRP A 38 -1.68 1.47 -4.10
N GLU A 39 -2.06 1.54 -5.35
CA GLU A 39 -2.17 0.36 -6.21
C GLU A 39 -1.21 0.47 -7.39
N GLN A 40 -0.58 -0.64 -7.75
CA GLN A 40 0.19 -0.76 -8.99
C GLN A 40 -0.30 -1.96 -9.77
N LEU A 41 -0.90 -1.68 -10.92
CA LEU A 41 -1.30 -2.71 -11.87
C LEU A 41 -0.14 -2.89 -12.86
N THR A 42 0.37 -4.12 -12.96
CA THR A 42 1.48 -4.46 -13.82
C THR A 42 0.99 -5.35 -14.96
N VAL A 43 1.16 -4.91 -16.19
CA VAL A 43 0.83 -5.68 -17.40
C VAL A 43 2.05 -6.51 -17.80
N LEU A 44 1.89 -7.82 -17.89
CA LEU A 44 2.93 -8.77 -18.28
C LEU A 44 2.85 -9.10 -19.78
N SER A 45 1.64 -9.17 -20.32
CA SER A 45 1.36 -9.35 -21.75
C SER A 45 0.00 -8.75 -22.11
N GLY A 46 -0.18 -8.47 -23.40
CA GLY A 46 -1.42 -7.88 -23.91
C GLY A 46 -1.58 -6.41 -23.59
N LYS A 47 -2.80 -5.93 -23.69
CA LYS A 47 -3.17 -4.52 -23.48
C LYS A 47 -4.39 -4.39 -22.58
N LEU A 48 -4.44 -3.28 -21.86
CA LEU A 48 -5.45 -2.94 -20.88
C LEU A 48 -5.91 -1.50 -21.07
N ASP A 49 -7.20 -1.30 -21.28
CA ASP A 49 -7.81 0.04 -21.34
C ASP A 49 -8.40 0.38 -19.97
N VAL A 50 -8.03 1.53 -19.43
CA VAL A 50 -8.44 2.00 -18.10
C VAL A 50 -9.07 3.37 -18.20
N TYR A 51 -10.20 3.54 -17.52
CA TYR A 51 -10.89 4.82 -17.39
C TYR A 51 -10.73 5.34 -15.98
N PHE A 52 -10.35 6.61 -15.86
CA PHE A 52 -10.30 7.35 -14.62
C PHE A 52 -11.48 8.31 -14.53
N PHE A 53 -12.03 8.47 -13.32
CA PHE A 53 -13.24 9.25 -13.08
C PHE A 53 -12.99 10.39 -12.10
N ASP A 54 -13.76 11.47 -12.25
CA ASP A 54 -13.84 12.55 -11.29
C ASP A 54 -14.79 12.19 -10.12
N LYS A 55 -14.96 13.13 -9.19
CA LYS A 55 -15.83 12.99 -8.02
C LYS A 55 -17.30 12.78 -8.36
N ASP A 56 -17.73 13.27 -9.53
CA ASP A 56 -19.10 13.25 -9.98
C ASP A 56 -19.39 12.05 -10.90
N GLY A 57 -18.38 11.21 -11.11
CA GLY A 57 -18.49 9.99 -11.93
C GLY A 57 -18.31 10.22 -13.43
N HIS A 58 -17.82 11.39 -13.86
CA HIS A 58 -17.48 11.64 -15.26
C HIS A 58 -16.10 11.09 -15.58
N VAL A 59 -15.92 10.58 -16.80
CA VAL A 59 -14.63 10.12 -17.29
C VAL A 59 -13.70 11.32 -17.48
N LEU A 60 -12.61 11.33 -16.72
CA LEU A 60 -11.52 12.31 -16.85
C LEU A 60 -10.55 11.91 -17.95
N GLU A 61 -10.18 10.64 -18.00
CA GLU A 61 -9.09 10.16 -18.81
C GLU A 61 -9.31 8.70 -19.21
N LYS A 62 -8.88 8.37 -20.42
CA LYS A 62 -8.88 7.01 -20.98
C LYS A 62 -7.47 6.69 -21.42
N LEU A 63 -6.85 5.69 -20.79
CA LEU A 63 -5.47 5.32 -21.07
C LEU A 63 -5.36 3.83 -21.38
N THR A 64 -4.43 3.51 -22.28
CA THR A 64 -4.08 2.12 -22.62
C THR A 64 -2.70 1.80 -22.08
N PHE A 65 -2.58 0.66 -21.44
CA PHE A 65 -1.32 0.17 -20.85
C PHE A 65 -0.95 -1.18 -21.45
N ASP A 66 0.33 -1.42 -21.57
CA ASP A 66 0.93 -2.69 -21.97
C ASP A 66 2.26 -2.90 -21.24
N LYS A 67 3.01 -3.97 -21.57
CA LYS A 67 4.27 -4.27 -20.90
C LYS A 67 5.35 -3.19 -21.04
N ASP A 68 5.31 -2.40 -22.12
CA ASP A 68 6.29 -1.35 -22.41
C ASP A 68 5.80 0.04 -21.97
N SER A 69 4.51 0.18 -21.69
CA SER A 69 3.85 1.38 -21.17
C SER A 69 3.01 1.04 -19.97
N GLN A 70 3.66 0.92 -18.81
CA GLN A 70 3.04 0.53 -17.56
C GLN A 70 2.23 1.67 -16.93
N MET A 71 1.18 1.28 -16.22
CA MET A 71 0.40 2.21 -15.40
C MET A 71 1.26 2.76 -14.26
N PRO A 72 1.26 4.08 -14.01
CA PRO A 72 1.87 4.64 -12.80
C PRO A 72 1.12 4.18 -11.55
N PHE A 73 1.72 4.40 -10.37
CA PHE A 73 1.02 4.16 -9.11
C PHE A 73 -0.30 4.91 -9.05
N ILE A 74 -1.37 4.20 -8.73
CA ILE A 74 -2.68 4.76 -8.46
C ILE A 74 -2.71 5.19 -7.00
N GLN A 75 -2.95 6.48 -6.76
CA GLN A 75 -3.01 7.04 -5.42
C GLN A 75 -4.27 6.61 -4.67
N PRO A 76 -4.28 6.70 -3.32
CA PRO A 76 -5.47 6.47 -2.53
C PRO A 76 -6.66 7.33 -3.00
N GLN A 77 -7.86 6.75 -2.93
CA GLN A 77 -9.12 7.43 -3.25
C GLN A 77 -9.28 7.87 -4.72
N VAL A 78 -8.50 7.33 -5.63
CA VAL A 78 -8.69 7.53 -7.07
C VAL A 78 -9.73 6.53 -7.58
N CYS A 79 -10.70 7.03 -8.33
CA CYS A 79 -11.72 6.21 -8.98
C CYS A 79 -11.28 5.80 -10.37
N TYR A 80 -11.29 4.50 -10.65
CA TYR A 80 -10.97 3.97 -11.98
C TYR A 80 -11.72 2.65 -12.25
N LYS A 81 -11.74 2.23 -13.51
CA LYS A 81 -12.18 0.89 -13.92
C LYS A 81 -11.36 0.39 -15.08
N ILE A 82 -11.28 -0.91 -15.23
CA ILE A 82 -10.84 -1.58 -16.45
C ILE A 82 -12.01 -1.62 -17.41
N GLU A 83 -11.87 -0.98 -18.57
CA GLU A 83 -12.93 -0.95 -19.59
C GLU A 83 -12.85 -2.16 -20.52
N SER A 84 -11.65 -2.48 -20.98
CA SER A 84 -11.41 -3.60 -21.88
C SER A 84 -10.00 -4.14 -21.75
N ALA A 85 -9.83 -5.38 -22.21
CA ALA A 85 -8.55 -6.05 -22.25
C ALA A 85 -8.42 -6.89 -23.52
N SER A 86 -7.19 -6.98 -24.06
CA SER A 86 -6.92 -7.90 -25.16
C SER A 86 -6.98 -9.36 -24.69
N ASN A 87 -7.22 -10.28 -25.62
CA ASN A 87 -7.38 -11.71 -25.30
C ASN A 87 -6.12 -12.34 -24.66
N ASP A 88 -4.94 -11.78 -24.95
CA ASP A 88 -3.65 -12.22 -24.44
C ASP A 88 -3.21 -11.48 -23.18
N LEU A 89 -4.13 -10.75 -22.51
CA LEU A 89 -3.82 -10.04 -21.28
C LEU A 89 -3.36 -11.01 -20.20
N GLU A 90 -2.24 -10.68 -19.57
CA GLU A 90 -1.82 -11.18 -18.28
C GLU A 90 -1.31 -10.01 -17.44
N CYS A 91 -1.85 -9.86 -16.25
CA CYS A 91 -1.50 -8.77 -15.34
C CYS A 91 -1.67 -9.17 -13.89
N HIS A 92 -1.14 -8.38 -12.98
CA HIS A 92 -1.36 -8.50 -11.54
C HIS A 92 -1.46 -7.13 -10.87
N LEU A 93 -2.02 -7.11 -9.68
CA LEU A 93 -2.14 -5.93 -8.83
C LEU A 93 -1.32 -6.10 -7.57
N THR A 94 -0.51 -5.11 -7.23
CA THR A 94 0.20 -5.03 -5.96
C THR A 94 -0.31 -3.84 -5.17
N LEU A 95 -0.57 -4.06 -3.88
CA LEU A 95 -1.04 -3.05 -2.95
C LEU A 95 0.12 -2.57 -2.08
N TYR A 96 0.23 -1.24 -1.95
CA TYR A 96 1.26 -0.57 -1.19
C TYR A 96 0.65 0.30 -0.10
N CYS A 97 1.40 0.51 0.96
CA CYS A 97 1.04 1.43 2.03
C CYS A 97 2.28 2.14 2.58
N GLN A 98 2.06 3.16 3.40
CA GLN A 98 3.12 3.77 4.18
C GLN A 98 3.63 2.79 5.25
N LYS A 99 4.88 2.95 5.67
CA LYS A 99 5.50 2.10 6.69
C LYS A 99 4.70 2.05 7.99
N GLY A 100 4.10 3.18 8.40
CA GLY A 100 3.27 3.26 9.60
C GLY A 100 2.01 2.41 9.58
N ASP A 101 1.51 2.06 8.40
CA ASP A 101 0.31 1.24 8.19
C ASP A 101 0.63 -0.22 7.88
N TYR A 102 1.89 -0.56 7.67
CA TYR A 102 2.29 -1.86 7.13
C TYR A 102 1.81 -3.04 7.97
N PHE A 103 2.10 -3.04 9.27
CA PHE A 103 1.71 -4.14 10.15
C PHE A 103 0.20 -4.25 10.33
N ASN A 104 -0.51 -3.13 10.35
CA ASN A 104 -1.97 -3.12 10.36
C ASN A 104 -2.54 -3.71 9.05
N LYS A 105 -2.08 -3.25 7.89
CA LYS A 105 -2.62 -3.69 6.60
C LYS A 105 -2.25 -5.12 6.26
N LYS A 106 -1.03 -5.54 6.58
CA LYS A 106 -0.55 -6.88 6.24
C LYS A 106 -1.02 -7.96 7.22
N TYR A 107 -1.01 -7.66 8.51
CA TYR A 107 -1.23 -8.64 9.58
C TYR A 107 -2.48 -8.38 10.43
N GLY A 108 -3.22 -7.32 10.15
CA GLY A 108 -4.40 -6.95 10.93
C GLY A 108 -4.12 -6.45 12.33
N MET A 109 -2.89 -6.06 12.63
CA MET A 109 -2.50 -5.53 13.94
C MET A 109 -3.12 -4.14 14.17
N THR A 110 -3.23 -3.72 15.42
CA THR A 110 -3.59 -2.35 15.76
C THR A 110 -2.56 -1.38 15.16
N LYS A 111 -3.03 -0.25 14.65
CA LYS A 111 -2.15 0.78 14.05
C LYS A 111 -1.13 1.29 15.06
N THR A 112 0.08 1.61 14.59
CA THR A 112 1.09 2.32 15.35
C THR A 112 0.51 3.62 15.91
N HIS A 113 0.84 3.95 17.17
CA HIS A 113 0.31 5.13 17.84
C HIS A 113 0.67 6.41 17.07
N SER A 114 -0.28 7.34 16.99
CA SER A 114 -0.11 8.59 16.22
C SER A 114 1.09 9.42 16.65
N GLU A 115 1.36 9.50 17.96
CA GLU A 115 2.51 10.22 18.51
C GLU A 115 3.84 9.58 18.10
N VAL A 116 3.88 8.26 18.00
CA VAL A 116 5.06 7.53 17.52
C VAL A 116 5.28 7.82 16.03
N LEU A 117 4.23 7.78 15.22
CA LEU A 117 4.29 8.14 13.80
C LEU A 117 4.76 9.58 13.60
N PHE A 118 4.25 10.50 14.41
CA PHE A 118 4.62 11.92 14.34
C PHE A 118 6.07 12.16 14.74
N SER A 119 6.55 11.47 15.78
CA SER A 119 7.88 11.69 16.36
C SER A 119 9.00 10.96 15.63
N ALA A 120 8.69 9.82 15.02
CA ALA A 120 9.69 8.94 14.38
C ALA A 120 10.60 9.64 13.36
N PRO A 121 10.09 10.54 12.47
CA PRO A 121 10.94 11.24 11.50
C PRO A 121 12.03 12.13 12.11
N TYR A 122 11.88 12.52 13.38
CA TYR A 122 12.79 13.40 14.09
C TYR A 122 13.81 12.65 14.97
N LEU A 123 13.68 11.34 15.09
CA LEU A 123 14.66 10.52 15.80
C LEU A 123 15.98 10.46 15.01
N LYS A 124 17.09 10.42 15.73
CA LYS A 124 18.39 10.15 15.09
C LYS A 124 18.40 8.73 14.53
N GLU A 125 19.09 8.55 13.42
CA GLU A 125 19.31 7.22 12.86
C GLU A 125 19.94 6.27 13.89
N ASN A 126 19.53 5.01 13.87
CA ASN A 126 20.01 3.97 14.77
C ASN A 126 19.89 4.30 16.27
N SER A 127 18.85 5.05 16.65
CA SER A 127 18.57 5.35 18.07
C SER A 127 18.27 4.08 18.86
N LYS A 128 18.67 4.08 20.13
CA LYS A 128 18.22 3.10 21.14
C LYS A 128 16.92 3.58 21.74
N ILE A 129 15.89 2.74 21.69
CA ILE A 129 14.54 3.10 22.11
C ILE A 129 14.03 2.05 23.09
N LEU A 130 13.40 2.51 24.15
CA LEU A 130 12.70 1.67 25.12
C LEU A 130 11.19 1.88 24.96
N ASP A 131 10.48 0.81 24.62
CA ASP A 131 9.03 0.77 24.52
C ASP A 131 8.44 0.09 25.77
N LEU A 132 7.91 0.90 26.69
CA LEU A 132 7.31 0.46 27.92
C LEU A 132 5.82 0.19 27.74
N GLY A 133 5.34 -0.98 28.14
CA GLY A 133 3.96 -1.40 27.91
C GLY A 133 3.72 -1.68 26.43
N SER A 134 4.65 -2.38 25.80
CA SER A 134 4.68 -2.57 24.33
C SER A 134 3.48 -3.38 23.79
N GLY A 135 2.79 -4.15 24.63
CA GLY A 135 1.68 -5.01 24.21
C GLY A 135 2.10 -5.95 23.09
N GLN A 136 1.33 -5.99 21.99
CA GLN A 136 1.65 -6.79 20.81
C GLN A 136 2.82 -6.23 19.98
N GLY A 137 3.40 -5.09 20.37
CA GLY A 137 4.57 -4.52 19.73
C GLY A 137 4.30 -3.61 18.54
N ARG A 138 3.11 -3.05 18.40
CA ARG A 138 2.77 -2.16 17.27
C ARG A 138 3.74 -1.01 17.06
N ASN A 139 4.20 -0.39 18.14
CA ASN A 139 5.16 0.71 18.10
C ASN A 139 6.59 0.20 17.91
N SER A 140 6.98 -0.83 18.65
CA SER A 140 8.30 -1.46 18.56
C SER A 140 8.60 -2.00 17.18
N LEU A 141 7.66 -2.69 16.54
CA LEU A 141 7.81 -3.23 15.18
C LEU A 141 8.02 -2.11 14.15
N TYR A 142 7.25 -1.04 14.25
CA TYR A 142 7.40 0.11 13.37
C TYR A 142 8.77 0.78 13.51
N LEU A 143 9.19 1.05 14.74
CA LEU A 143 10.48 1.69 15.02
C LEU A 143 11.67 0.79 14.63
N THR A 144 11.54 -0.53 14.84
CA THR A 144 12.55 -1.50 14.38
C THR A 144 12.66 -1.51 12.85
N MET A 145 11.52 -1.45 12.15
CA MET A 145 11.49 -1.37 10.68
C MET A 145 12.18 -0.10 10.16
N LEU A 146 12.16 1.00 10.92
CA LEU A 146 12.89 2.23 10.60
C LEU A 146 14.40 2.14 10.88
N GLY A 147 14.90 1.04 11.44
CA GLY A 147 16.31 0.80 11.71
C GLY A 147 16.76 1.19 13.12
N HIS A 148 15.84 1.40 14.07
CA HIS A 148 16.18 1.67 15.46
C HIS A 148 16.42 0.39 16.25
N ASP A 149 17.25 0.47 17.28
CA ASP A 149 17.48 -0.59 18.27
C ASP A 149 16.43 -0.47 19.39
N VAL A 150 15.37 -1.29 19.30
CA VAL A 150 14.21 -1.18 20.18
C VAL A 150 14.19 -2.31 21.20
N THR A 151 14.08 -1.94 22.48
CA THR A 151 13.81 -2.86 23.57
C THR A 151 12.35 -2.72 23.99
N SER A 152 11.59 -3.81 23.89
CA SER A 152 10.18 -3.87 24.27
C SER A 152 10.02 -4.49 25.64
N VAL A 153 9.22 -3.87 26.50
CA VAL A 153 8.92 -4.38 27.85
C VAL A 153 7.41 -4.31 28.08
N ASP A 154 6.85 -5.44 28.52
CA ASP A 154 5.45 -5.53 28.94
C ASP A 154 5.32 -6.45 30.16
N THR A 155 4.30 -6.22 30.97
CA THR A 155 3.98 -7.05 32.11
C THR A 155 3.15 -8.27 31.76
N ASN A 156 2.60 -8.33 30.53
CA ASN A 156 1.78 -9.43 30.04
C ASN A 156 2.68 -10.44 29.29
N GLU A 157 2.82 -11.63 29.80
CA GLU A 157 3.62 -12.72 29.19
C GLU A 157 3.06 -13.21 27.84
N GLN A 158 1.82 -12.86 27.48
CA GLN A 158 1.18 -13.23 26.21
C GLN A 158 1.24 -12.11 25.15
N SER A 159 1.97 -11.06 25.41
CA SER A 159 2.10 -9.90 24.53
C SER A 159 3.17 -10.10 23.47
#